data_497e35c2f54830a9e373f9ea119f48a1
#
_entry.id   497e35c2f54830a9e373f9ea119f48a1
#
_cell.length_a   1.000
_cell.length_b   1.000
_cell.length_c   1.000
_cell.angle_alpha   90.00
_cell.angle_beta   90.00
_cell.angle_gamma   90.00
#
_symmetry.space_group_name_H-M   'P 1'
#
loop_
_entity.id
_entity.type
_entity.pdbx_description
1 polymer ?
#
loop_
_entity_poly.entity_id
_entity_poly.type
_entity_poly.pdbx_seq_one_letter_code
_entity_poly.pdbx_strand_id
1 'polypeptide(L)'
;MNRSFCLILFLLPILNSCADKYHAFKSNYQFKSEDGKPRYQNLNYWAAHPGKWDPSDSVPAPLKIELMTPGRIDSSVDVFFLYPTSFTKNKDRHIANASIDDEYINAKTDYSAILYQASVFNNQCRVFAPRYRQVHISNFFLKDKEKAVQAFDLAYEDIKNAFEYYLKTWNKGRPFIIASHSQGSFLASRLLKESFDY
;
A
#
# COMPACT_ATOMS: atom_id res chain seq x y z
N MET A 1 -3.52 19.79 -69.33
CA MET A 1 -4.42 19.68 -68.20
C MET A 1 -3.73 18.83 -67.11
N ASN A 2 -3.00 19.49 -66.22
CA ASN A 2 -2.27 18.82 -65.12
C ASN A 2 -3.19 18.81 -63.89
N ARG A 3 -3.53 17.61 -63.43
CA ARG A 3 -4.23 17.41 -62.17
C ARG A 3 -3.18 17.04 -61.11
N SER A 4 -2.80 18.04 -60.30
CA SER A 4 -1.99 17.81 -59.08
C SER A 4 -2.91 17.16 -58.02
N PHE A 5 -2.58 15.93 -57.67
CA PHE A 5 -3.22 15.21 -56.55
C PHE A 5 -2.48 15.62 -55.28
N CYS A 6 -3.10 16.49 -54.47
CA CYS A 6 -2.62 16.80 -53.12
C CYS A 6 -2.95 15.62 -52.20
N LEU A 7 -1.89 14.87 -51.83
CA LEU A 7 -1.99 13.82 -50.80
C LEU A 7 -1.98 14.51 -49.42
N ILE A 8 -3.12 14.70 -48.80
CA ILE A 8 -3.22 15.19 -47.44
C ILE A 8 -2.90 13.99 -46.50
N LEU A 9 -1.67 13.95 -46.03
CA LEU A 9 -1.25 12.99 -44.98
C LEU A 9 -1.88 13.43 -43.67
N PHE A 10 -2.97 12.75 -43.23
CA PHE A 10 -3.53 12.90 -41.90
C PHE A 10 -2.53 12.27 -40.91
N LEU A 11 -1.67 13.09 -40.31
CA LEU A 11 -0.96 12.73 -39.07
C LEU A 11 -2.00 12.70 -37.96
N LEU A 12 -2.53 11.52 -37.67
CA LEU A 12 -3.22 11.26 -36.41
C LEU A 12 -2.19 11.37 -35.29
N PRO A 13 -2.30 12.35 -34.36
CA PRO A 13 -1.47 12.33 -33.17
C PRO A 13 -1.82 11.06 -32.39
N ILE A 14 -0.88 10.14 -32.31
CA ILE A 14 -0.92 9.05 -31.37
C ILE A 14 -0.80 9.71 -29.99
N LEU A 15 -1.92 10.07 -29.41
CA LEU A 15 -2.02 10.46 -28.01
C LEU A 15 -1.72 9.18 -27.21
N ASN A 16 -0.44 8.93 -26.98
CA ASN A 16 -0.01 8.08 -25.89
C ASN A 16 -0.44 8.77 -24.60
N SER A 17 -1.73 8.64 -24.28
CA SER A 17 -2.21 8.87 -22.93
C SER A 17 -1.41 7.92 -22.06
N CYS A 18 -0.52 8.45 -21.21
CA CYS A 18 0.02 7.72 -20.08
C CYS A 18 -1.16 7.37 -19.18
N ALA A 19 -1.92 6.35 -19.57
CA ALA A 19 -2.99 5.83 -18.74
C ALA A 19 -2.35 5.37 -17.45
N ASP A 20 -2.74 5.99 -16.35
CA ASP A 20 -2.28 5.62 -15.02
C ASP A 20 -2.64 4.14 -14.80
N LYS A 21 -1.62 3.28 -14.84
CA LYS A 21 -1.76 1.81 -14.80
C LYS A 21 -2.62 1.29 -13.64
N TYR A 22 -2.69 2.05 -12.54
CA TYR A 22 -3.44 1.65 -11.35
C TYR A 22 -4.96 1.72 -11.53
N HIS A 23 -5.45 2.52 -12.49
CA HIS A 23 -6.88 2.56 -12.82
C HIS A 23 -7.44 1.21 -13.27
N ALA A 24 -6.62 0.38 -13.93
CA ALA A 24 -7.03 -0.95 -14.38
C ALA A 24 -7.36 -1.91 -13.23
N PHE A 25 -6.82 -1.67 -12.03
CA PHE A 25 -6.97 -2.56 -10.87
C PHE A 25 -8.02 -2.09 -9.86
N LYS A 26 -8.64 -0.93 -10.06
CA LYS A 26 -9.61 -0.36 -9.10
C LYS A 26 -10.77 -1.30 -8.77
N SER A 27 -11.26 -2.05 -9.73
CA SER A 27 -12.38 -2.99 -9.55
C SER A 27 -12.12 -4.08 -8.52
N ASN A 28 -10.85 -4.31 -8.13
CA ASN A 28 -10.49 -5.28 -7.11
C ASN A 28 -10.75 -4.76 -5.68
N TYR A 29 -11.12 -3.48 -5.51
CA TYR A 29 -11.20 -2.80 -4.20
C TYR A 29 -12.59 -2.21 -3.93
N GLN A 30 -13.65 -2.90 -4.34
CA GLN A 30 -15.03 -2.44 -4.21
C GLN A 30 -15.64 -2.73 -2.83
N PHE A 31 -14.85 -2.65 -1.76
CA PHE A 31 -15.38 -2.70 -0.40
C PHE A 31 -15.68 -1.28 0.11
N LYS A 32 -16.63 -1.19 1.05
CA LYS A 32 -16.99 0.07 1.68
C LYS A 32 -16.87 -0.02 3.20
N SER A 33 -16.32 1.03 3.79
CA SER A 33 -16.31 1.22 5.22
C SER A 33 -17.60 1.93 5.66
N GLU A 34 -18.27 1.41 6.67
CA GLU A 34 -19.53 1.97 7.16
C GLU A 34 -19.34 3.31 7.89
N ASP A 35 -18.20 3.46 8.56
CA ASP A 35 -17.87 4.60 9.43
C ASP A 35 -16.56 5.30 9.03
N GLY A 36 -16.00 4.93 7.87
CA GLY A 36 -14.73 5.47 7.38
C GLY A 36 -13.49 4.93 8.12
N LYS A 37 -13.65 3.94 9.01
CA LYS A 37 -12.55 3.33 9.77
C LYS A 37 -12.21 1.93 9.25
N PRO A 38 -10.95 1.49 9.35
CA PRO A 38 -10.60 0.11 9.04
C PRO A 38 -11.10 -0.85 10.12
N ARG A 39 -11.53 -2.05 9.69
CA ARG A 39 -11.94 -3.17 10.55
C ARG A 39 -11.06 -4.37 10.30
N TYR A 40 -10.00 -4.54 11.06
CA TYR A 40 -8.92 -5.52 10.80
C TYR A 40 -9.33 -6.98 10.97
N GLN A 41 -10.55 -7.26 11.40
CA GLN A 41 -11.20 -8.57 11.32
C GLN A 41 -11.50 -8.97 9.87
N ASN A 42 -11.65 -7.98 8.97
CA ASN A 42 -11.92 -8.20 7.55
C ASN A 42 -10.62 -8.05 6.74
N LEU A 43 -10.27 -9.08 5.98
CA LEU A 43 -9.05 -9.13 5.17
C LEU A 43 -8.96 -8.04 4.09
N ASN A 44 -10.07 -7.39 3.73
CA ASN A 44 -10.06 -6.25 2.82
C ASN A 44 -9.27 -5.05 3.39
N TYR A 45 -9.16 -4.94 4.71
CA TYR A 45 -8.36 -3.90 5.38
C TYR A 45 -6.89 -4.26 5.58
N TRP A 46 -6.43 -5.31 4.88
CA TRP A 46 -5.02 -5.67 4.77
C TRP A 46 -4.58 -5.55 3.32
N ALA A 47 -3.52 -4.83 3.06
CA ALA A 47 -2.89 -4.75 1.74
C ALA A 47 -2.08 -6.03 1.45
N ALA A 48 -1.42 -6.59 2.49
CA ALA A 48 -0.83 -7.92 2.45
C ALA A 48 -1.25 -8.73 3.67
N HIS A 49 -1.59 -10.00 3.47
CA HIS A 49 -1.99 -10.91 4.55
C HIS A 49 -1.88 -12.38 4.12
N PRO A 50 -1.26 -13.27 4.90
CA PRO A 50 -1.05 -14.68 4.52
C PRO A 50 -2.35 -15.50 4.34
N GLY A 51 -3.51 -14.97 4.72
CA GLY A 51 -4.82 -15.59 4.53
C GLY A 51 -5.51 -15.29 3.20
N LYS A 52 -4.88 -14.55 2.30
CA LYS A 52 -5.39 -14.22 0.97
C LYS A 52 -4.22 -14.06 0.01
N TRP A 53 -4.48 -14.24 -1.28
CA TRP A 53 -3.51 -13.82 -2.29
C TRP A 53 -3.49 -12.29 -2.42
N ASP A 54 -2.29 -11.72 -2.49
CA ASP A 54 -2.08 -10.30 -2.76
C ASP A 54 -0.74 -10.07 -3.50
N PRO A 55 -0.45 -8.84 -3.97
CA PRO A 55 0.76 -8.57 -4.73
C PRO A 55 2.08 -8.85 -4.01
N SER A 56 2.09 -8.95 -2.67
CA SER A 56 3.31 -9.36 -1.96
C SER A 56 3.68 -10.84 -2.21
N ASP A 57 2.73 -11.68 -2.65
CA ASP A 57 2.98 -13.09 -3.00
C ASP A 57 3.64 -13.26 -4.37
N SER A 58 3.83 -12.14 -5.10
CA SER A 58 4.38 -12.19 -6.44
C SER A 58 5.86 -12.54 -6.44
N VAL A 59 6.22 -13.47 -7.33
CA VAL A 59 7.60 -13.92 -7.54
C VAL A 59 8.01 -13.63 -8.98
N PRO A 60 9.16 -12.99 -9.23
CA PRO A 60 9.70 -12.82 -10.57
C PRO A 60 9.88 -14.16 -11.28
N ALA A 61 9.53 -14.23 -12.57
CA ALA A 61 9.55 -15.48 -13.34
C ALA A 61 10.86 -16.27 -13.26
N PRO A 62 12.06 -15.63 -13.30
CA PRO A 62 13.33 -16.36 -13.18
C PRO A 62 13.52 -17.08 -11.85
N LEU A 63 12.88 -16.59 -10.77
CA LEU A 63 13.03 -17.15 -9.42
C LEU A 63 11.95 -18.18 -9.06
N LYS A 64 10.91 -18.34 -9.88
CA LYS A 64 9.79 -19.25 -9.58
C LYS A 64 10.22 -20.69 -9.36
N ILE A 65 11.13 -21.21 -10.18
CA ILE A 65 11.60 -22.61 -10.09
C ILE A 65 12.37 -22.83 -8.78
N GLU A 66 13.22 -21.89 -8.40
CA GLU A 66 14.02 -21.98 -7.17
C GLU A 66 13.17 -21.90 -5.91
N LEU A 67 12.15 -21.05 -5.91
CA LEU A 67 11.28 -20.82 -4.76
C LEU A 67 10.16 -21.86 -4.60
N MET A 68 9.86 -22.63 -5.66
CA MET A 68 8.88 -23.73 -5.61
C MET A 68 9.46 -25.02 -5.00
N THR A 69 10.71 -25.03 -4.52
CA THR A 69 11.30 -26.20 -3.87
C THR A 69 10.57 -26.44 -2.53
N PRO A 70 9.95 -27.61 -2.34
CA PRO A 70 9.25 -27.93 -1.09
C PRO A 70 10.20 -27.85 0.12
N GLY A 71 9.73 -27.23 1.22
CA GLY A 71 10.48 -27.14 2.48
C GLY A 71 11.31 -25.89 2.68
N ARG A 72 11.26 -24.91 1.76
CA ARG A 72 12.09 -23.69 1.84
C ARG A 72 11.44 -22.51 2.54
N ILE A 73 10.12 -22.50 2.75
CA ILE A 73 9.44 -21.40 3.45
C ILE A 73 9.47 -21.69 4.94
N ASP A 74 10.42 -21.11 5.63
CA ASP A 74 10.38 -20.97 7.08
C ASP A 74 9.46 -19.81 7.44
N SER A 75 8.17 -20.09 7.59
CA SER A 75 7.17 -19.11 8.01
C SER A 75 7.17 -18.87 9.53
N SER A 76 8.30 -19.15 10.20
CA SER A 76 8.42 -18.96 11.67
C SER A 76 8.47 -17.48 12.07
N VAL A 77 8.82 -16.60 11.13
CA VAL A 77 8.94 -15.16 11.35
C VAL A 77 7.84 -14.42 10.59
N ASP A 78 7.31 -13.39 11.20
CA ASP A 78 6.35 -12.47 10.56
C ASP A 78 7.04 -11.17 10.16
N VAL A 79 6.53 -10.51 9.12
CA VAL A 79 6.85 -9.11 8.81
C VAL A 79 5.57 -8.28 8.92
N PHE A 80 5.61 -7.28 9.80
CA PHE A 80 4.60 -6.23 9.84
C PHE A 80 5.11 -5.04 9.03
N PHE A 81 4.57 -4.87 7.81
CA PHE A 81 5.07 -3.90 6.83
C PHE A 81 4.23 -2.63 6.79
N LEU A 82 4.87 -1.48 7.04
CA LEU A 82 4.26 -0.16 6.97
C LEU A 82 4.77 0.58 5.71
N TYR A 83 3.92 0.66 4.70
CA TYR A 83 4.25 1.18 3.38
C TYR A 83 4.23 2.72 3.32
N PRO A 84 4.88 3.32 2.29
CA PRO A 84 4.85 4.75 2.03
C PRO A 84 3.45 5.19 1.57
N THR A 85 3.15 6.48 1.72
CA THR A 85 1.89 7.00 1.17
C THR A 85 1.85 6.91 -0.36
N SER A 86 0.74 6.40 -0.87
CA SER A 86 0.35 6.44 -2.28
C SER A 86 -0.51 7.67 -2.60
N PHE A 87 -0.95 8.41 -1.57
CA PHE A 87 -1.82 9.57 -1.67
C PHE A 87 -1.01 10.83 -2.00
N THR A 88 -0.74 11.04 -3.30
CA THR A 88 0.25 12.01 -3.79
C THR A 88 -0.25 12.90 -4.91
N LYS A 89 -1.50 12.73 -5.42
CA LYS A 89 -1.99 13.53 -6.55
C LYS A 89 -2.23 14.98 -6.14
N ASN A 90 -1.67 15.93 -6.89
CA ASN A 90 -1.74 17.35 -6.57
C ASN A 90 -3.19 17.90 -6.45
N LYS A 91 -4.13 17.34 -7.22
CA LYS A 91 -5.55 17.71 -7.13
C LYS A 91 -6.16 17.42 -5.74
N ASP A 92 -5.61 16.45 -5.01
CA ASP A 92 -6.12 15.96 -3.73
C ASP A 92 -5.38 16.59 -2.53
N ARG A 93 -4.48 17.54 -2.78
CA ARG A 93 -3.64 18.20 -1.74
C ARG A 93 -4.41 18.90 -0.63
N HIS A 94 -5.68 19.19 -0.86
CA HIS A 94 -6.57 19.81 0.12
C HIS A 94 -7.23 18.79 1.07
N ILE A 95 -7.08 17.51 0.79
CA ILE A 95 -7.58 16.40 1.61
C ILE A 95 -6.43 15.90 2.48
N ALA A 96 -6.63 15.90 3.79
CA ALA A 96 -5.58 15.50 4.74
C ALA A 96 -5.27 14.01 4.68
N ASN A 97 -6.30 13.16 4.74
CA ASN A 97 -6.18 11.70 4.73
C ASN A 97 -7.04 11.08 3.61
N ALA A 98 -6.50 10.06 2.97
CA ALA A 98 -7.25 9.26 2.02
C ALA A 98 -8.37 8.47 2.72
N SER A 99 -9.50 8.26 2.04
CA SER A 99 -10.49 7.30 2.50
C SER A 99 -9.89 5.90 2.54
N ILE A 100 -10.23 5.12 3.55
CA ILE A 100 -9.71 3.74 3.71
C ILE A 100 -10.17 2.82 2.57
N ASP A 101 -11.30 3.13 1.97
CA ASP A 101 -11.92 2.41 0.86
C ASP A 101 -11.74 3.10 -0.51
N ASP A 102 -10.77 4.02 -0.63
CA ASP A 102 -10.41 4.61 -1.92
C ASP A 102 -9.80 3.56 -2.84
N GLU A 103 -10.58 3.14 -3.84
CA GLU A 103 -10.20 2.08 -4.78
C GLU A 103 -8.89 2.39 -5.52
N TYR A 104 -8.67 3.65 -5.90
CA TYR A 104 -7.47 4.03 -6.62
C TYR A 104 -6.24 4.02 -5.71
N ILE A 105 -6.35 4.57 -4.50
CA ILE A 105 -5.23 4.57 -3.53
C ILE A 105 -4.89 3.14 -3.12
N ASN A 106 -5.88 2.29 -2.90
CA ASN A 106 -5.67 0.88 -2.61
C ASN A 106 -4.98 0.15 -3.76
N ALA A 107 -5.46 0.31 -5.00
CA ALA A 107 -4.82 -0.26 -6.19
C ALA A 107 -3.37 0.24 -6.35
N LYS A 108 -3.15 1.54 -6.18
CA LYS A 108 -1.81 2.12 -6.28
C LYS A 108 -0.87 1.61 -5.20
N THR A 109 -1.33 1.47 -3.96
CA THR A 109 -0.55 0.90 -2.86
C THR A 109 -0.13 -0.53 -3.16
N ASP A 110 -1.08 -1.37 -3.55
CA ASP A 110 -0.87 -2.80 -3.76
C ASP A 110 0.05 -3.06 -4.96
N TYR A 111 -0.19 -2.40 -6.10
CA TYR A 111 0.62 -2.57 -7.30
C TYR A 111 1.86 -1.65 -7.38
N SER A 112 2.24 -1.05 -6.25
CA SER A 112 3.53 -0.36 -6.08
C SER A 112 4.27 -0.84 -4.83
N ALA A 113 3.94 -0.30 -3.66
CA ALA A 113 4.68 -0.60 -2.43
C ALA A 113 4.56 -2.07 -1.99
N ILE A 114 3.37 -2.66 -2.08
CA ILE A 114 3.21 -4.08 -1.71
C ILE A 114 3.92 -4.97 -2.71
N LEU A 115 3.69 -4.74 -4.02
CA LEU A 115 4.32 -5.54 -5.08
C LEU A 115 5.85 -5.44 -5.10
N TYR A 116 6.43 -4.25 -4.89
CA TYR A 116 7.87 -4.04 -5.11
C TYR A 116 8.70 -3.90 -3.84
N GLN A 117 8.08 -3.78 -2.68
CA GLN A 117 8.79 -3.64 -1.40
C GLN A 117 8.41 -4.77 -0.42
N ALA A 118 7.13 -5.00 -0.17
CA ALA A 118 6.71 -6.04 0.76
C ALA A 118 7.02 -7.45 0.22
N SER A 119 6.95 -7.66 -1.10
CA SER A 119 7.23 -8.96 -1.73
C SER A 119 8.66 -9.48 -1.50
N VAL A 120 9.61 -8.63 -1.13
CA VAL A 120 10.98 -9.07 -0.82
C VAL A 120 11.03 -10.04 0.36
N PHE A 121 10.02 -10.02 1.21
CA PHE A 121 9.94 -10.86 2.41
C PHE A 121 9.17 -12.18 2.19
N ASN A 122 8.45 -12.34 1.08
CA ASN A 122 7.47 -13.41 0.87
C ASN A 122 8.06 -14.83 0.91
N ASN A 123 9.34 -14.98 0.62
CA ASN A 123 10.03 -16.28 0.63
C ASN A 123 10.48 -16.74 2.02
N GLN A 124 10.57 -15.83 2.98
CA GLN A 124 11.14 -16.08 4.30
C GLN A 124 10.14 -15.84 5.43
N CYS A 125 9.12 -15.03 5.20
CA CYS A 125 8.23 -14.53 6.25
C CYS A 125 6.78 -14.55 5.81
N ARG A 126 5.87 -14.60 6.79
CA ARG A 126 4.48 -14.21 6.56
C ARG A 126 4.40 -12.69 6.56
N VAL A 127 3.80 -12.12 5.52
CA VAL A 127 3.73 -10.66 5.36
C VAL A 127 2.37 -10.14 5.80
N PHE A 128 2.37 -9.15 6.68
CA PHE A 128 1.19 -8.43 7.16
C PHE A 128 1.36 -6.94 6.88
N ALA A 129 0.53 -6.35 6.04
CA ALA A 129 0.54 -4.92 5.76
C ALA A 129 -0.88 -4.36 5.93
N PRO A 130 -1.17 -3.63 7.02
CA PRO A 130 -2.50 -3.07 7.23
C PRO A 130 -2.78 -1.91 6.29
N ARG A 131 -4.03 -1.79 5.81
CA ARG A 131 -4.48 -0.53 5.21
C ARG A 131 -4.71 0.49 6.31
N TYR A 132 -4.34 1.72 6.06
CA TYR A 132 -4.54 2.85 6.98
C TYR A 132 -4.92 4.10 6.18
N ARG A 133 -5.60 5.05 6.81
CA ARG A 133 -5.99 6.33 6.20
C ARG A 133 -4.74 7.18 5.94
N GLN A 134 -4.10 6.91 4.80
CA GLN A 134 -2.82 7.52 4.41
C GLN A 134 -2.91 9.04 4.41
N VAL A 135 -1.92 9.70 4.99
CA VAL A 135 -1.79 11.16 4.96
C VAL A 135 -1.32 11.59 3.57
N HIS A 136 -1.93 12.63 2.99
CA HIS A 136 -1.46 13.18 1.72
C HIS A 136 -0.05 13.72 1.87
N ILE A 137 0.80 13.48 0.86
CA ILE A 137 2.23 13.82 0.89
C ILE A 137 2.49 15.30 1.23
N SER A 138 1.60 16.22 0.84
CA SER A 138 1.74 17.65 1.13
C SER A 138 1.73 17.98 2.63
N ASN A 139 1.18 17.12 3.48
CA ASN A 139 1.09 17.37 4.93
C ASN A 139 2.47 17.35 5.61
N PHE A 140 3.48 16.69 5.03
CA PHE A 140 4.86 16.78 5.52
C PHE A 140 5.44 18.21 5.42
N PHE A 141 4.89 19.02 4.51
CA PHE A 141 5.37 20.36 4.18
C PHE A 141 4.41 21.48 4.60
N LEU A 142 3.31 21.12 5.30
CA LEU A 142 2.36 22.13 5.78
C LEU A 142 3.02 23.08 6.79
N LYS A 143 2.73 24.37 6.65
CA LYS A 143 3.10 25.39 7.64
C LYS A 143 2.27 25.23 8.92
N ASP A 144 1.00 24.90 8.78
CA ASP A 144 0.09 24.59 9.88
C ASP A 144 0.41 23.21 10.46
N LYS A 145 1.25 23.20 11.50
CA LYS A 145 1.71 21.97 12.12
C LYS A 145 0.62 21.25 12.89
N GLU A 146 -0.36 21.96 13.41
CA GLU A 146 -1.46 21.35 14.15
C GLU A 146 -2.32 20.47 13.22
N LYS A 147 -2.70 20.99 12.06
CA LYS A 147 -3.42 20.20 11.04
C LYS A 147 -2.61 19.00 10.55
N ALA A 148 -1.30 19.17 10.37
CA ALA A 148 -0.44 18.06 9.97
C ALA A 148 -0.44 16.96 11.05
N VAL A 149 -0.28 17.34 12.33
CA VAL A 149 -0.29 16.40 13.47
C VAL A 149 -1.61 15.64 13.52
N GLN A 150 -2.76 16.32 13.43
CA GLN A 150 -4.07 15.66 13.42
C GLN A 150 -4.21 14.61 12.30
N ALA A 151 -3.70 14.92 11.10
CA ALA A 151 -3.71 13.96 9.99
C ALA A 151 -2.83 12.73 10.28
N PHE A 152 -1.66 12.91 10.87
CA PHE A 152 -0.76 11.82 11.24
C PHE A 152 -1.29 11.02 12.44
N ASP A 153 -1.97 11.65 13.40
CA ASP A 153 -2.60 10.97 14.54
C ASP A 153 -3.68 10.03 14.06
N LEU A 154 -4.49 10.44 13.08
CA LEU A 154 -5.52 9.61 12.49
C LEU A 154 -4.94 8.36 11.79
N ALA A 155 -3.87 8.55 11.01
CA ALA A 155 -3.17 7.45 10.35
C ALA A 155 -2.49 6.51 11.36
N TYR A 156 -1.94 7.08 12.44
CA TYR A 156 -1.30 6.33 13.50
C TYR A 156 -2.31 5.49 14.31
N GLU A 157 -3.47 6.04 14.62
CA GLU A 157 -4.56 5.29 15.28
C GLU A 157 -4.89 4.00 14.51
N ASP A 158 -5.00 4.09 13.19
CA ASP A 158 -5.27 2.92 12.34
C ASP A 158 -4.13 1.89 12.46
N ILE A 159 -2.88 2.32 12.37
CA ILE A 159 -1.72 1.43 12.47
C ILE A 159 -1.63 0.77 13.85
N LYS A 160 -1.84 1.53 14.93
CA LYS A 160 -1.85 1.01 16.30
C LYS A 160 -2.92 -0.07 16.46
N ASN A 161 -4.14 0.21 16.03
CA ASN A 161 -5.24 -0.75 16.09
C ASN A 161 -4.96 -2.02 15.27
N ALA A 162 -4.33 -1.86 14.09
CA ALA A 162 -3.91 -2.99 13.26
C ALA A 162 -2.85 -3.85 13.94
N PHE A 163 -1.86 -3.20 14.55
CA PHE A 163 -0.75 -3.89 15.21
C PHE A 163 -1.23 -4.65 16.45
N GLU A 164 -2.05 -4.03 17.28
CA GLU A 164 -2.68 -4.69 18.44
C GLU A 164 -3.53 -5.88 18.01
N TYR A 165 -4.33 -5.72 16.95
CA TYR A 165 -5.13 -6.82 16.40
C TYR A 165 -4.25 -7.95 15.85
N TYR A 166 -3.17 -7.61 15.12
CA TYR A 166 -2.19 -8.56 14.61
C TYR A 166 -1.54 -9.37 15.74
N LEU A 167 -1.03 -8.70 16.78
CA LEU A 167 -0.40 -9.36 17.92
C LEU A 167 -1.38 -10.32 18.61
N LYS A 168 -2.59 -9.88 18.85
CA LYS A 168 -3.64 -10.66 19.55
C LYS A 168 -4.12 -11.85 18.72
N THR A 169 -4.26 -11.70 17.41
CA THR A 169 -5.01 -12.66 16.58
C THR A 169 -4.12 -13.53 15.71
N TRP A 170 -3.09 -12.94 15.09
CA TRP A 170 -2.32 -13.58 14.03
C TRP A 170 -0.89 -13.98 14.41
N ASN A 171 -0.20 -13.16 15.19
CA ASN A 171 1.20 -13.39 15.54
C ASN A 171 1.39 -14.65 16.40
N LYS A 172 0.58 -14.83 17.46
CA LYS A 172 0.64 -16.00 18.34
C LYS A 172 2.03 -16.26 18.94
N GLY A 173 2.74 -15.19 19.34
CA GLY A 173 4.06 -15.26 19.94
C GLY A 173 5.22 -15.55 18.98
N ARG A 174 5.02 -15.45 17.67
CA ARG A 174 6.11 -15.60 16.69
C ARG A 174 7.05 -14.40 16.73
N PRO A 175 8.35 -14.59 16.47
CA PRO A 175 9.24 -13.47 16.17
C PRO A 175 8.70 -12.65 15.00
N PHE A 176 8.86 -11.35 15.05
CA PHE A 176 8.44 -10.49 13.96
C PHE A 176 9.41 -9.34 13.69
N ILE A 177 9.38 -8.85 12.48
CA ILE A 177 10.13 -7.69 11.99
C ILE A 177 9.12 -6.59 11.70
N ILE A 178 9.36 -5.36 12.16
CA ILE A 178 8.67 -4.17 11.69
C ILE A 178 9.51 -3.59 10.55
N ALA A 179 9.01 -3.74 9.32
CA ALA A 179 9.62 -3.16 8.13
C ALA A 179 8.82 -1.96 7.67
N SER A 180 9.48 -0.90 7.22
CA SER A 180 8.77 0.34 6.88
C SER A 180 9.51 1.20 5.86
N HIS A 181 8.75 2.06 5.16
CA HIS A 181 9.32 3.05 4.24
C HIS A 181 8.56 4.38 4.31
N SER A 182 9.30 5.51 4.26
CA SER A 182 8.75 6.88 4.15
C SER A 182 7.70 7.18 5.23
N GLN A 183 6.44 7.48 4.88
CA GLN A 183 5.36 7.73 5.83
C GLN A 183 5.19 6.56 6.81
N GLY A 184 5.30 5.32 6.31
CA GLY A 184 5.29 4.14 7.17
C GLY A 184 6.41 4.18 8.21
N SER A 185 7.62 4.65 7.87
CA SER A 185 8.73 4.75 8.83
C SER A 185 8.49 5.82 9.89
N PHE A 186 7.90 6.95 9.50
CA PHE A 186 7.51 7.99 10.44
C PHE A 186 6.51 7.46 11.49
N LEU A 187 5.51 6.69 11.03
CA LEU A 187 4.50 6.09 11.91
C LEU A 187 5.06 4.90 12.70
N ALA A 188 5.97 4.10 12.10
CA ALA A 188 6.65 3.00 12.78
C ALA A 188 7.51 3.48 13.95
N SER A 189 8.19 4.61 13.83
CA SER A 189 9.01 5.17 14.92
C SER A 189 8.17 5.49 16.15
N ARG A 190 6.96 6.00 15.94
CA ARG A 190 6.00 6.25 17.03
C ARG A 190 5.47 4.92 17.61
N LEU A 191 5.14 3.97 16.77
CA LEU A 191 4.67 2.65 17.21
C LEU A 191 5.71 1.94 18.09
N LEU A 192 6.99 1.97 17.67
CA LEU A 192 8.09 1.40 18.44
C LEU A 192 8.23 2.08 19.80
N LYS A 193 8.21 3.40 19.82
CA LYS A 193 8.29 4.17 21.06
C LYS A 193 7.15 3.86 22.02
N GLU A 194 5.90 3.82 21.53
CA GLU A 194 4.74 3.58 22.41
C GLU A 194 4.58 2.11 22.83
N SER A 195 5.09 1.15 22.04
CA SER A 195 4.87 -0.27 22.29
C SER A 195 6.05 -0.96 23.01
N PHE A 196 7.27 -0.41 22.93
CA PHE A 196 8.50 -1.08 23.39
C PHE A 196 9.42 -0.21 24.24
N ASP A 197 9.18 1.11 24.38
CA ASP A 197 9.89 1.94 25.36
C ASP A 197 9.37 1.60 26.78
N TYR A 198 10.29 1.11 27.62
CA TYR A 198 10.10 0.85 29.05
C TYR A 198 10.62 2.04 29.87
#